data_16476ada98ee54fc20e9c8433a6cd139
#
_entry.id   16476ada98ee54fc20e9c8433a6cd139
#
_cell.length_a   1.000
_cell.length_b   1.000
_cell.length_c   1.000
_cell.angle_alpha   90.00
_cell.angle_beta   90.00
_cell.angle_gamma   90.00
#
_symmetry.space_group_name_H-M   'P 1'
#
loop_
_entity.id
_entity.type
_entity.pdbx_description
1 polymer ?
#
loop_
_entity_poly.entity_id
_entity_poly.type
_entity_poly.pdbx_seq_one_letter_code
_entity_poly.pdbx_strand_id
1 'polypeptide(L)' 'MNKFEITFDEQYQLIKLYDLLRDNGMIEDLPPEITTFFERLMS' A
#
# COMPACT_ATOMS: atom_id res chain seq x y z
N MET A 1 18.31 -15.24 -1.39
CA MET A 1 17.57 -14.22 -1.84
C MET A 1 16.24 -14.07 -1.18
N ASN A 2 15.84 -12.93 -1.02
CA ASN A 2 14.69 -12.69 -0.23
C ASN A 2 13.53 -12.34 -1.05
N LYS A 3 12.46 -13.08 -0.85
CA LYS A 3 11.27 -12.80 -1.51
C LYS A 3 10.36 -12.14 -0.52
N PHE A 4 9.84 -11.01 -0.86
CA PHE A 4 8.91 -10.32 0.02
C PHE A 4 7.57 -11.03 -0.07
N GLU A 5 7.16 -11.60 1.04
CA GLU A 5 5.89 -12.30 1.09
C GLU A 5 5.04 -11.73 2.18
N ILE A 6 3.78 -11.50 1.89
CA ILE A 6 2.85 -11.06 2.91
C ILE A 6 1.62 -11.95 2.88
N THR A 7 1.01 -12.10 4.02
CA THR A 7 -0.21 -12.89 4.11
C THR A 7 -1.39 -12.09 3.60
N PHE A 8 -2.48 -12.78 3.34
CA PHE A 8 -3.70 -12.09 2.94
C PHE A 8 -4.16 -11.10 3.98
N ASP A 9 -3.99 -11.46 5.23
CA ASP A 9 -4.38 -10.57 6.32
C ASP A 9 -3.56 -9.29 6.29
N GLU A 10 -2.26 -9.43 6.11
CA GLU A 10 -1.39 -8.27 6.05
C GLU A 10 -1.69 -7.42 4.82
N GLN A 11 -1.96 -8.06 3.72
CA GLN A 11 -2.32 -7.34 2.51
C GLN A 11 -3.59 -6.53 2.72
N TYR A 12 -4.57 -7.13 3.36
CA TYR A 12 -5.82 -6.46 3.63
C TYR A 12 -5.61 -5.22 4.49
N GLN A 13 -4.79 -5.35 5.53
CA GLN A 13 -4.52 -4.22 6.41
C GLN A 13 -3.81 -3.09 5.67
N LEU A 14 -2.88 -3.43 4.81
CA LEU A 14 -2.16 -2.43 4.04
C LEU A 14 -3.08 -1.70 3.07
N ILE A 15 -3.98 -2.43 2.45
CA ILE A 15 -4.93 -1.82 1.54
C ILE A 15 -5.86 -0.88 2.30
N LYS A 16 -6.27 -1.26 3.48
CA LYS A 16 -7.10 -0.40 4.30
C LYS A 16 -6.35 0.88 4.67
N LEU A 17 -5.08 0.75 4.97
CA LEU A 17 -4.28 1.91 5.29
C LEU A 17 -4.19 2.86 4.11
N TYR A 18 -3.95 2.32 2.94
CA TYR A 18 -3.89 3.11 1.73
C TYR A 18 -5.20 3.85 1.49
N ASP A 19 -6.30 3.15 1.68
CA ASP A 19 -7.62 3.73 1.49
C ASP A 19 -7.84 4.89 2.44
N LEU A 20 -7.39 4.74 3.67
CA LEU A 20 -7.51 5.78 4.66
C LEU A 20 -6.69 7.00 4.29
N LEU A 21 -5.48 6.78 3.82
CA LEU A 21 -4.61 7.88 3.40
C LEU A 21 -5.23 8.63 2.24
N ARG A 22 -5.80 7.90 1.30
CA ARG A 22 -6.43 8.53 0.15
C ARG A 22 -7.64 9.35 0.58
N ASP A 23 -8.39 8.82 1.53
CA ASP A 23 -9.57 9.48 2.02
C ASP A 23 -9.23 10.80 2.70
N ASN A 24 -8.05 10.86 3.30
CA ASN A 24 -7.58 12.06 3.97
C ASN A 24 -6.76 12.98 3.06
N GLY A 25 -6.68 12.64 1.80
CA GLY A 25 -5.95 13.47 0.84
C GLY A 25 -4.46 13.46 1.03
N MET A 26 -3.93 12.41 1.62
CA MET A 26 -2.50 12.33 1.93
C MET A 26 -1.71 11.57 0.89
N ILE A 27 -2.35 11.05 -0.12
CA ILE A 27 -1.66 10.27 -1.14
C ILE A 27 -0.67 11.12 -1.92
N GLU A 28 -1.01 12.37 -2.14
CA GLU A 28 -0.15 13.25 -2.93
C GLU A 28 1.15 13.56 -2.22
N ASP A 29 1.16 13.41 -0.91
CA ASP A 29 2.36 13.67 -0.13
C ASP A 29 3.28 12.47 -0.04
N LEU A 30 2.86 11.33 -0.54
CA LEU A 30 3.66 10.12 -0.44
C LEU A 30 4.71 10.06 -1.54
N PRO A 31 5.88 9.50 -1.24
CA PRO A 31 6.88 9.28 -2.29
C PRO A 31 6.32 8.34 -3.36
N PRO A 32 6.79 8.52 -4.61
CA PRO A 32 6.30 7.66 -5.70
C PRO A 32 6.55 6.18 -5.44
N GLU A 33 7.63 5.85 -4.73
CA GLU A 33 7.93 4.46 -4.44
C GLU A 33 6.84 3.83 -3.60
N ILE A 34 6.32 4.60 -2.65
CA ILE A 34 5.27 4.09 -1.78
C ILE A 34 3.99 3.90 -2.56
N THR A 35 3.66 4.85 -3.40
CA THR A 35 2.46 4.76 -4.24
C THR A 35 2.55 3.55 -5.15
N THR A 36 3.70 3.34 -5.76
CA THR A 36 3.90 2.20 -6.64
C THR A 36 3.78 0.89 -5.87
N PHE A 37 4.30 0.86 -4.66
CA PHE A 37 4.20 -0.33 -3.83
C PHE A 37 2.73 -0.70 -3.58
N PHE A 38 1.93 0.28 -3.24
CA PHE A 38 0.51 0.02 -2.98
C PHE A 38 -0.23 -0.39 -4.25
N GLU A 39 0.14 0.19 -5.39
CA GLU A 39 -0.49 -0.20 -6.63
C GLU A 39 -0.21 -1.66 -6.97
N ARG A 40 1.01 -2.10 -6.73
CA ARG A 40 1.34 -3.50 -6.94
C ARG A 40 0.57 -4.40 -6.00
N LEU A 41 0.42 -3.94 -4.79
CA LEU A 41 -0.28 -4.71 -3.77
C LEU A 41 -1.72 -4.95 -4.18
N MET A 42 -2.32 -3.99 -4.85
CA MET A 42 -3.72 -4.06 -5.20
C MET A 42 -4.01 -4.66 -6.57
N SER A 43 -2.97 -4.86 -7.36
CA SER A 43 -3.21 -5.39 -8.71
C SER A 43 -3.20 -6.92 -8.78
#